data_9867698daac8e96bd2b9bfb70482f001
#
_entry.id   9867698daac8e96bd2b9bfb70482f001
#
_cell.length_a   1.000
_cell.length_b   1.000
_cell.length_c   1.000
_cell.angle_alpha   90.00
_cell.angle_beta   90.00
_cell.angle_gamma   90.00
#
_symmetry.space_group_name_H-M   'P 1'
#
loop_
_entity.id
_entity.type
_entity.pdbx_description
1 polymer ?
#
loop_
_entity_poly.entity_id
_entity_poly.type
_entity_poly.pdbx_seq_one_letter_code
_entity_poly.pdbx_strand_id
1 'polypeptide(L)' 'MKKTAKRRYDRGYVDATDKLRVFIESQSKVMFVEHGYASSETARSAYNQAIDRIRCRGLVLVIVSSGELFMIRKDI' A
#
# COMPACT_ATOMS: atom_id res chain seq x y z
N MET A 1 10.71 -14.12 -20.16
CA MET A 1 10.47 -14.82 -19.54
C MET A 1 9.76 -14.85 -18.24
N LYS A 2 9.78 -15.96 -17.62
CA LYS A 2 9.05 -16.13 -16.39
C LYS A 2 9.49 -15.15 -15.34
N LYS A 3 10.73 -14.82 -15.34
CA LYS A 3 11.24 -13.88 -14.38
C LYS A 3 10.61 -12.52 -14.52
N THR A 4 10.31 -12.13 -15.73
CA THR A 4 9.72 -10.83 -15.96
C THR A 4 8.35 -10.73 -15.32
N ALA A 5 7.52 -11.72 -15.53
CA ALA A 5 6.19 -11.71 -14.92
C ALA A 5 6.27 -11.78 -13.43
N LYS A 6 7.14 -12.65 -12.94
CA LYS A 6 7.31 -12.81 -11.51
C LYS A 6 7.86 -11.55 -10.88
N ARG A 7 8.79 -10.93 -11.58
CA ARG A 7 9.40 -9.71 -11.07
C ARG A 7 8.38 -8.59 -10.98
N ARG A 8 7.49 -8.51 -11.95
CA ARG A 8 6.47 -7.48 -11.93
C ARG A 8 5.56 -7.67 -10.73
N TYR A 9 5.22 -8.90 -10.46
CA TYR A 9 4.38 -9.23 -9.34
C TYR A 9 5.07 -8.89 -8.02
N ASP A 10 6.32 -9.28 -7.92
CA ASP A 10 7.12 -9.00 -6.74
C ASP A 10 7.30 -7.51 -6.53
N ARG A 11 7.46 -6.78 -7.62
CA ARG A 11 7.66 -5.35 -7.54
C ARG A 11 6.44 -4.66 -6.95
N GLY A 12 5.25 -5.08 -7.33
CA GLY A 12 4.06 -4.50 -6.76
C GLY A 12 3.98 -4.72 -5.27
N TYR A 13 4.39 -5.89 -4.85
CA TYR A 13 4.35 -6.24 -3.45
C TYR A 13 5.36 -5.43 -2.65
N VAL A 14 6.57 -5.35 -3.16
CA VAL A 14 7.62 -4.57 -2.51
C VAL A 14 7.22 -3.10 -2.46
N ASP A 15 6.59 -2.64 -3.53
CA ASP A 15 6.18 -1.25 -3.62
C ASP A 15 5.20 -0.89 -2.51
N ALA A 16 4.28 -1.79 -2.20
CA ALA A 16 3.32 -1.52 -1.13
C ALA A 16 4.03 -1.35 0.21
N THR A 17 4.96 -2.24 0.49
CA THR A 17 5.71 -2.15 1.74
C THR A 17 6.53 -0.88 1.81
N ASP A 18 7.20 -0.55 0.71
CA ASP A 18 8.03 0.64 0.66
C ASP A 18 7.20 1.90 0.85
N LYS A 19 6.06 1.97 0.19
CA LYS A 19 5.21 3.15 0.32
C LYS A 19 4.64 3.29 1.71
N LEU A 20 4.33 2.17 2.35
CA LEU A 20 3.90 2.21 3.74
C LEU A 20 4.96 2.80 4.64
N ARG A 21 6.21 2.38 4.44
CA ARG A 21 7.29 2.90 5.27
C ARG A 21 7.52 4.37 5.05
N VAL A 22 7.47 4.79 3.79
CA VAL A 22 7.62 6.20 3.46
C VAL A 22 6.51 7.00 4.14
N PHE A 23 5.28 6.49 4.07
CA PHE A 23 4.15 7.19 4.68
C PHE A 23 4.32 7.29 6.19
N ILE A 24 4.73 6.21 6.83
CA ILE A 24 4.91 6.21 8.27
C ILE A 24 6.00 7.20 8.69
N GLU A 25 7.07 7.22 7.93
CA GLU A 25 8.20 8.09 8.26
C GLU A 25 7.91 9.55 7.95
N SER A 26 7.01 9.80 7.00
CA SER A 26 6.71 11.17 6.58
C SER A 26 5.86 11.91 7.59
N GLN A 27 5.17 11.18 8.46
CA GLN A 27 4.26 11.77 9.44
C GLN A 27 3.09 12.52 8.81
N SER A 28 2.82 12.24 7.56
CA SER A 28 1.66 12.81 6.88
C SER A 28 0.40 12.15 7.41
N LYS A 29 -0.71 12.89 7.36
CA LYS A 29 -1.98 12.37 7.83
C LYS A 29 -2.65 11.51 6.77
N VAL A 30 -2.47 11.85 5.52
CA VAL A 30 -3.09 11.14 4.42
C VAL A 30 -2.16 11.15 3.22
N MET A 31 -2.18 10.07 2.45
CA MET A 31 -1.37 9.98 1.24
C MET A 31 -2.17 9.28 0.16
N PHE A 32 -2.24 9.90 -1.00
CA PHE A 32 -2.80 9.26 -2.19
C PHE A 32 -1.83 8.19 -2.66
N VAL A 33 -2.36 7.01 -2.97
CA VAL A 33 -1.53 5.89 -3.40
C VAL A 33 -1.71 5.65 -4.88
N GLU A 34 -0.62 5.81 -5.60
CA GLU A 34 -0.57 5.48 -7.00
C GLU A 34 -0.04 4.05 -7.10
N HIS A 35 -0.82 3.14 -7.66
CA HIS A 35 -0.47 1.74 -7.66
C HIS A 35 -0.57 1.15 -9.06
N GLY A 36 0.08 0.01 -9.24
CA GLY A 36 0.05 -0.66 -10.52
C GLY A 36 -0.85 -1.88 -10.57
N TYR A 37 -1.78 -1.97 -9.62
CA TYR A 37 -2.69 -3.09 -9.58
C TYR A 37 -3.87 -2.87 -10.51
N ALA A 38 -4.58 -3.95 -10.81
CA ALA A 38 -5.70 -3.88 -11.73
C ALA A 38 -6.81 -2.98 -11.22
N SER A 39 -7.00 -2.92 -9.92
CA SER A 39 -8.03 -2.07 -9.34
C SER A 39 -7.58 -1.61 -7.97
N SER A 40 -8.25 -0.57 -7.46
CA SER A 40 -7.94 -0.09 -6.12
C SER A 40 -8.38 -1.09 -5.05
N GLU A 41 -9.39 -1.90 -5.34
CA GLU A 41 -9.79 -2.95 -4.41
C GLU A 41 -8.67 -3.98 -4.24
N THR A 42 -8.09 -4.39 -5.36
CA THR A 42 -6.97 -5.33 -5.32
C THR A 42 -5.78 -4.70 -4.58
N ALA A 43 -5.52 -3.44 -4.88
CA ALA A 43 -4.42 -2.73 -4.23
C ALA A 43 -4.66 -2.63 -2.73
N ARG A 44 -5.90 -2.37 -2.32
CA ARG A 44 -6.22 -2.28 -0.90
C ARG A 44 -5.90 -3.59 -0.18
N SER A 45 -6.25 -4.70 -0.80
CA SER A 45 -5.93 -6.01 -0.22
C SER A 45 -4.43 -6.18 -0.06
N ALA A 46 -3.67 -5.81 -1.08
CA ALA A 46 -2.22 -5.94 -1.02
C ALA A 46 -1.63 -5.05 0.07
N TYR A 47 -2.14 -3.83 0.20
CA TYR A 47 -1.65 -2.92 1.21
C TYR A 47 -2.02 -3.39 2.60
N ASN A 48 -3.22 -3.96 2.77
CA ASN A 48 -3.60 -4.52 4.06
C ASN A 48 -2.70 -5.68 4.45
N GLN A 49 -2.31 -6.50 3.49
CA GLN A 49 -1.38 -7.58 3.77
C GLN A 49 -0.01 -7.04 4.18
N ALA A 50 0.43 -5.98 3.52
CA ALA A 50 1.70 -5.36 3.88
C ALA A 50 1.63 -4.75 5.27
N ILE A 51 0.50 -4.14 5.62
CA ILE A 51 0.28 -3.58 6.95
C ILE A 51 0.43 -4.66 8.01
N ASP A 52 -0.17 -5.82 7.76
CA ASP A 52 -0.07 -6.93 8.70
C ASP A 52 1.36 -7.43 8.79
N ARG A 53 2.04 -7.48 7.66
CA ARG A 53 3.39 -8.01 7.62
C ARG A 53 4.37 -7.16 8.42
N ILE A 54 4.29 -5.86 8.31
CA ILE A 54 5.18 -4.98 9.05
C ILE A 54 4.56 -4.49 10.36
N ARG A 55 3.38 -5.01 10.68
CA ARG A 55 2.74 -4.80 11.97
C ARG A 55 2.48 -3.34 12.28
N CYS A 56 1.92 -2.63 11.32
CA CYS A 56 1.58 -1.23 11.54
C CYS A 56 0.08 -0.99 11.48
N ARG A 57 -0.72 -2.00 11.77
CA ARG A 57 -2.17 -1.87 11.69
C ARG A 57 -2.70 -0.78 12.62
N GLY A 58 -2.02 -0.55 13.72
CA GLY A 58 -2.43 0.51 14.64
C GLY A 58 -2.07 1.90 14.16
N LEU A 59 -1.28 2.02 13.12
CA LEU A 59 -0.79 3.31 12.62
C LEU A 59 -1.44 3.74 11.33
N VAL A 60 -1.83 2.79 10.48
CA VAL A 60 -2.22 3.10 9.11
C VAL A 60 -3.54 2.43 8.77
N LEU A 61 -4.41 3.18 8.12
CA LEU A 61 -5.65 2.66 7.55
C LEU A 61 -5.62 2.90 6.05
N VAL A 62 -6.05 1.90 5.28
CA VAL A 62 -6.08 2.01 3.82
C VAL A 62 -7.53 2.00 3.39
N ILE A 63 -7.92 3.00 2.61
CA ILE A 63 -9.30 3.12 2.13
C ILE A 63 -9.34 3.34 0.64
N VAL A 64 -10.50 3.01 0.05
CA VAL A 64 -10.78 3.31 -1.35
C VAL A 64 -11.90 4.33 -1.38
N SER A 65 -11.67 5.43 -2.07
CA SER A 65 -12.65 6.49 -2.19
C SER A 65 -12.67 6.96 -3.64
N SER A 66 -13.84 6.94 -4.26
CA SER A 66 -14.01 7.35 -5.65
C SER A 66 -13.06 6.57 -6.58
N GLY A 67 -12.88 5.30 -6.29
CA GLY A 67 -12.02 4.46 -7.11
C GLY A 67 -10.54 4.67 -6.89
N GLU A 68 -10.15 5.48 -5.92
CA GLU A 68 -8.75 5.76 -5.64
C GLU A 68 -8.38 5.28 -4.26
N LEU A 69 -7.10 4.96 -4.10
CA LEU A 69 -6.60 4.38 -2.87
C LEU A 69 -5.86 5.43 -2.06
N PHE A 70 -6.12 5.44 -0.75
CA PHE A 70 -5.47 6.37 0.16
C PHE A 70 -5.01 5.65 1.41
N MET A 71 -3.90 6.11 1.97
CA MET A 71 -3.45 5.69 3.29
C MET A 71 -3.70 6.82 4.26
N ILE A 72 -4.23 6.47 5.42
CA ILE A 72 -4.58 7.45 6.44
C ILE A 72 -3.87 7.09 7.74
N ARG A 73 -3.29 8.10 8.37
CA ARG A 73 -2.59 7.90 9.64
C ARG A 73 -3.61 7.82 10.76
N LYS A 74 -3.49 6.80 11.59
CA LYS A 74 -4.47 6.57 12.65
C LYS A 74 -4.05 7.17 13.99
N ASP A 75 -2.77 7.39 14.17
CA ASP A 75 -2.27 7.85 15.46
C ASP A 75 -2.01 9.36 15.49
N ILE A 76 -2.52 10.07 14.53
CA ILE A 76 -2.39 11.51 14.49
C ILE A 76 -3.75 12.15 14.52
#